data_d56223b23903b5ab72f2d26070f7d062
#
_entry.id   d56223b23903b5ab72f2d26070f7d062
#
_cell.length_a   1.000
_cell.length_b   1.000
_cell.length_c   1.000
_cell.angle_alpha   90.00
_cell.angle_beta   90.00
_cell.angle_gamma   90.00
#
_symmetry.space_group_name_H-M   'P 1'
#
loop_
_entity.id
_entity.type
_entity.pdbx_description
1 polymer ?
#
loop_
_entity_poly.entity_id
_entity_poly.type
_entity_poly.pdbx_seq_one_letter_code
_entity_poly.pdbx_strand_id
1 'polypeptide(L)'
;MITNQLLYQLSHTSNPPNEIIIAPGGGFVNRGNAKIGVLYMDLCNRANIRALMEEAGITFRKEYGQNFLVNPDIPCNIADMCADEKEITILEIGPGIGCLTAELAKRYRRVVAVEIDRGLIPVLEKTVGLYDNVTVINADIMKTELRRLVADYAPDGKISVCANLPYYITTPILMYLLESDVRFGSVTVMVQKEVADRLTAAPGSSDYGAITAAIGYYGTVRRLFRVPASSFVPAPKVDSAVVRIDIYREPAYKPKDRKLFFSLIRAAFEMRRKTLANAVNAKIPRYSKECVSAALVRLGFDPSVRGERLSTADFSNLADELIKYNS
;
A
#
# COMPACT_ATOMS: atom_id res chain seq x y z
N MET A 1 11.98 20.22 15.12
CA MET A 1 11.54 19.84 16.49
C MET A 1 11.13 21.12 17.19
N ILE A 2 9.80 21.34 17.39
CA ILE A 2 9.33 22.38 18.29
C ILE A 2 9.61 21.83 19.68
N THR A 3 10.56 22.42 20.39
CA THR A 3 10.90 21.95 21.73
C THR A 3 9.73 22.25 22.67
N ASN A 4 9.44 21.32 23.60
CA ASN A 4 8.42 21.50 24.66
C ASN A 4 8.56 22.84 25.40
N GLN A 5 9.74 23.43 25.38
CA GLN A 5 10.05 24.71 25.99
C GLN A 5 9.38 25.91 25.29
N LEU A 6 9.24 25.85 23.96
CA LEU A 6 8.58 26.92 23.19
C LEU A 6 7.05 26.86 23.41
N LEU A 7 6.48 25.67 23.52
CA LEU A 7 5.07 25.46 23.82
C LEU A 7 4.73 25.91 25.24
N TYR A 8 5.64 25.68 26.21
CA TYR A 8 5.49 26.13 27.59
C TYR A 8 5.50 27.66 27.70
N GLN A 9 6.34 28.34 26.95
CA GLN A 9 6.39 29.82 26.91
C GLN A 9 5.13 30.43 26.29
N LEU A 10 4.56 29.80 25.26
CA LEU A 10 3.32 30.28 24.61
C LEU A 10 2.07 30.06 25.48
N SER A 11 2.08 29.08 26.39
CA SER A 11 0.94 28.78 27.27
C SER A 11 0.85 29.67 28.50
N HIS A 12 1.87 30.46 28.84
CA HIS A 12 1.95 31.26 30.07
C HIS A 12 1.96 32.78 29.87
N THR A 13 1.76 33.24 28.63
CA THR A 13 1.53 34.68 28.40
C THR A 13 0.07 35.02 28.58
N SER A 14 -0.22 35.95 29.47
CA SER A 14 -1.56 36.42 29.90
C SER A 14 -2.34 37.12 28.75
N ASN A 15 -1.79 37.25 27.58
CA ASN A 15 -2.46 37.59 26.32
C ASN A 15 -1.80 36.74 25.24
N PRO A 16 -2.46 35.71 24.69
CA PRO A 16 -1.92 35.01 23.54
C PRO A 16 -1.82 36.04 22.42
N PRO A 17 -0.64 36.24 21.81
CA PRO A 17 -0.56 37.05 20.62
C PRO A 17 -1.45 36.39 19.58
N ASN A 18 -2.49 37.08 19.15
CA ASN A 18 -3.11 36.77 17.89
C ASN A 18 -1.94 36.66 16.93
N GLU A 19 -1.62 35.46 16.41
CA GLU A 19 -0.96 35.53 15.12
C GLU A 19 0.40 34.92 14.83
N ILE A 20 1.04 34.18 15.68
CA ILE A 20 2.34 33.60 15.26
C ILE A 20 2.27 32.08 15.28
N ILE A 21 2.27 31.47 14.10
CA ILE A 21 2.45 30.04 13.89
C ILE A 21 3.79 29.83 13.22
N ILE A 22 4.64 29.01 13.82
CA ILE A 22 5.89 28.58 13.18
C ILE A 22 5.56 27.34 12.35
N ALA A 23 5.58 27.50 11.01
CA ALA A 23 5.48 26.39 10.09
C ALA A 23 6.78 25.56 10.09
N PRO A 24 6.74 24.24 9.88
CA PRO A 24 7.94 23.45 9.63
C PRO A 24 8.66 23.99 8.39
N GLY A 25 9.87 24.53 8.56
CA GLY A 25 10.60 25.21 7.50
C GLY A 25 10.94 26.68 7.78
N GLY A 26 10.50 27.23 8.95
CA GLY A 26 10.91 28.55 9.45
C GLY A 26 10.09 29.74 8.92
N GLY A 27 8.97 29.50 8.25
CA GLY A 27 8.03 30.54 7.84
C GLY A 27 6.99 30.85 8.92
N PHE A 28 6.67 32.13 9.14
CA PHE A 28 5.57 32.56 9.99
C PHE A 28 4.30 32.70 9.16
N VAL A 29 3.22 32.02 9.54
CA VAL A 29 1.91 32.17 8.90
C VAL A 29 0.89 32.66 9.91
N ASN A 30 0.37 33.85 9.62
CA ASN A 30 -0.72 34.44 10.37
C ASN A 30 -2.06 33.82 9.97
N ARG A 31 -2.60 32.88 10.77
CA ARG A 31 -3.93 32.30 10.56
C ARG A 31 -4.59 32.03 11.90
N GLY A 32 -5.73 32.66 12.11
CA GLY A 32 -6.45 32.74 13.39
C GLY A 32 -6.68 31.45 14.18
N ASN A 33 -7.03 31.58 15.45
CA ASN A 33 -7.10 30.58 16.52
C ASN A 33 -7.75 29.21 16.19
N ALA A 34 -8.60 29.12 15.17
CA ALA A 34 -9.27 27.87 14.79
C ALA A 34 -8.32 26.81 14.23
N LYS A 35 -7.22 27.20 13.57
CA LYS A 35 -6.26 26.26 12.94
C LYS A 35 -5.25 25.67 13.91
N ILE A 36 -4.93 26.36 15.00
CA ILE A 36 -4.03 25.84 16.05
C ILE A 36 -4.67 24.67 16.78
N GLY A 37 -5.97 24.75 17.08
CA GLY A 37 -6.71 23.68 17.76
C GLY A 37 -6.75 22.37 16.96
N VAL A 38 -6.73 22.45 15.63
CA VAL A 38 -6.74 21.25 14.76
C VAL A 38 -5.37 20.58 14.64
N LEU A 39 -4.27 21.34 14.70
CA LEU A 39 -2.92 20.77 14.67
C LEU A 39 -2.62 19.83 15.86
N TYR A 40 -3.32 20.03 16.98
CA TYR A 40 -3.21 19.23 18.20
C TYR A 40 -4.39 18.28 18.40
N MET A 41 -5.32 18.21 17.43
CA MET A 41 -6.44 17.29 17.51
C MET A 41 -5.95 15.85 17.36
N ASP A 42 -6.25 15.00 18.31
CA ASP A 42 -6.04 13.56 18.18
C ASP A 42 -7.03 13.00 17.16
N LEU A 43 -6.52 12.71 15.96
CA LEU A 43 -7.29 12.15 14.84
C LEU A 43 -7.65 10.67 15.02
N CYS A 44 -7.14 10.03 16.08
CA CYS A 44 -7.53 8.68 16.49
C CYS A 44 -8.60 8.69 17.60
N ASN A 45 -8.98 9.86 18.10
CA ASN A 45 -10.05 9.97 19.10
C ASN A 45 -11.43 9.86 18.44
N ARG A 46 -12.27 8.94 18.93
CA ARG A 46 -13.63 8.67 18.37
C ARG A 46 -14.54 9.90 18.37
N ALA A 47 -14.47 10.75 19.41
CA ALA A 47 -15.28 11.96 19.50
C ALA A 47 -14.83 12.99 18.45
N ASN A 48 -13.52 13.15 18.25
CA ASN A 48 -12.96 14.06 17.25
C ASN A 48 -13.29 13.59 15.82
N ILE A 49 -13.18 12.27 15.54
CA ILE A 49 -13.59 11.70 14.26
C ILE A 49 -15.05 12.03 13.97
N ARG A 50 -15.94 11.79 14.94
CA ARG A 50 -17.37 12.08 14.77
C ARG A 50 -17.62 13.57 14.54
N ALA A 51 -17.02 14.44 15.32
CA ALA A 51 -17.16 15.90 15.18
C ALA A 51 -16.70 16.38 13.81
N LEU A 52 -15.55 15.88 13.28
CA LEU A 52 -15.05 16.20 11.95
C LEU A 52 -16.02 15.77 10.85
N MET A 53 -16.59 14.57 10.97
CA MET A 53 -17.54 14.04 9.99
C MET A 53 -18.87 14.82 10.02
N GLU A 54 -19.39 15.13 11.22
CA GLU A 54 -20.63 15.93 11.41
C GLU A 54 -20.45 17.34 10.85
N GLU A 55 -19.34 18.00 11.17
CA GLU A 55 -19.04 19.36 10.65
C GLU A 55 -18.93 19.40 9.12
N ALA A 56 -18.35 18.35 8.52
CA ALA A 56 -18.26 18.23 7.09
C ALA A 56 -19.58 17.77 6.42
N GLY A 57 -20.61 17.44 7.19
CA GLY A 57 -21.89 16.94 6.67
C GLY A 57 -21.77 15.56 6.01
N ILE A 58 -20.78 14.76 6.41
CA ILE A 58 -20.51 13.45 5.83
C ILE A 58 -20.83 12.33 6.81
N THR A 59 -21.29 11.19 6.26
CA THR A 59 -21.49 9.94 6.99
C THR A 59 -20.50 8.89 6.51
N PHE A 60 -20.26 7.87 7.32
CA PHE A 60 -19.40 6.74 6.92
C PHE A 60 -19.95 6.06 5.67
N ARG A 61 -19.16 6.09 4.60
CA ARG A 61 -19.55 5.52 3.30
C ARG A 61 -19.06 4.08 3.20
N LYS A 62 -20.00 3.14 3.35
CA LYS A 62 -19.71 1.70 3.23
C LYS A 62 -19.15 1.32 1.86
N GLU A 63 -19.57 2.03 0.81
CA GLU A 63 -19.11 1.83 -0.57
C GLU A 63 -17.61 2.07 -0.74
N TYR A 64 -17.01 2.95 0.07
CA TYR A 64 -15.57 3.18 0.09
C TYR A 64 -14.84 2.35 1.16
N GLY A 65 -15.54 1.47 1.89
CA GLY A 65 -14.93 0.63 2.90
C GLY A 65 -14.24 1.41 4.04
N GLN A 66 -14.75 2.61 4.35
CA GLN A 66 -14.15 3.52 5.33
C GLN A 66 -14.15 2.92 6.73
N ASN A 67 -12.95 2.68 7.28
CA ASN A 67 -12.70 2.25 8.64
C ASN A 67 -11.56 3.13 9.19
N PHE A 68 -11.91 4.06 10.08
CA PHE A 68 -10.95 5.01 10.65
C PHE A 68 -10.24 4.43 11.86
N LEU A 69 -8.94 4.64 11.96
CA LEU A 69 -8.14 4.19 13.08
C LEU A 69 -8.47 4.99 14.35
N VAL A 70 -8.64 4.27 15.45
CA VAL A 70 -8.92 4.84 16.80
C VAL A 70 -7.85 4.45 17.82
N ASN A 71 -6.77 3.84 17.40
CA ASN A 71 -5.58 3.58 18.20
C ASN A 71 -4.40 4.33 17.59
N PRO A 72 -3.84 5.36 18.26
CA PRO A 72 -2.78 6.20 17.72
C PRO A 72 -1.45 5.46 17.48
N ASP A 73 -1.21 4.35 18.17
CA ASP A 73 0.01 3.56 17.98
C ASP A 73 0.06 2.94 16.57
N ILE A 74 -1.10 2.67 15.97
CA ILE A 74 -1.16 2.00 14.67
C ILE A 74 -0.61 2.89 13.55
N PRO A 75 -1.12 4.11 13.29
CA PRO A 75 -0.56 4.98 12.26
C PRO A 75 0.88 5.39 12.57
N CYS A 76 1.25 5.55 13.85
CA CYS A 76 2.61 5.80 14.28
C CYS A 76 3.56 4.67 13.84
N ASN A 77 3.25 3.41 14.18
CA ASN A 77 4.04 2.25 13.82
C ASN A 77 4.09 2.02 12.31
N ILE A 78 2.98 2.23 11.59
CA ILE A 78 2.97 2.15 10.12
C ILE A 78 3.97 3.16 9.53
N ALA A 79 3.89 4.42 9.98
CA ALA A 79 4.76 5.48 9.47
C ALA A 79 6.24 5.25 9.81
N ASP A 80 6.55 4.67 10.98
CA ASP A 80 7.93 4.31 11.35
C ASP A 80 8.50 3.22 10.44
N MET A 81 7.69 2.24 10.07
CA MET A 81 8.09 1.03 9.33
C MET A 81 7.84 1.11 7.82
N CYS A 82 7.25 2.21 7.32
CA CYS A 82 6.82 2.35 5.92
C CYS A 82 8.00 2.28 4.95
N ALA A 83 9.08 2.97 5.24
CA ALA A 83 10.31 2.97 4.44
C ALA A 83 11.53 3.19 5.34
N ASP A 84 12.69 2.69 4.89
CA ASP A 84 13.94 2.81 5.65
C ASP A 84 14.55 4.21 5.50
N GLU A 85 14.50 4.78 4.29
CA GLU A 85 14.95 6.14 4.00
C GLU A 85 13.84 7.16 4.33
N LYS A 86 14.19 8.27 5.00
CA LYS A 86 13.23 9.32 5.39
C LYS A 86 13.21 10.50 4.43
N GLU A 87 14.30 10.75 3.71
CA GLU A 87 14.44 11.80 2.71
C GLU A 87 13.81 11.42 1.35
N ILE A 88 12.59 10.88 1.41
CA ILE A 88 11.81 10.42 0.25
C ILE A 88 10.41 11.02 0.22
N THR A 89 9.72 10.84 -0.89
CA THR A 89 8.28 11.10 -1.01
C THR A 89 7.50 9.83 -0.64
N ILE A 90 6.45 9.98 0.14
CA ILE A 90 5.47 8.92 0.38
C ILE A 90 4.21 9.22 -0.44
N LEU A 91 3.81 8.27 -1.27
CA LEU A 91 2.48 8.24 -1.89
C LEU A 91 1.54 7.52 -0.94
N GLU A 92 0.64 8.27 -0.32
CA GLU A 92 -0.43 7.70 0.50
C GLU A 92 -1.70 7.52 -0.34
N ILE A 93 -2.31 6.34 -0.25
CA ILE A 93 -3.56 6.02 -0.95
C ILE A 93 -4.68 5.89 0.08
N GLY A 94 -5.72 6.72 -0.05
CA GLY A 94 -6.85 6.75 0.85
C GLY A 94 -6.50 7.30 2.25
N PRO A 95 -6.08 8.58 2.36
CA PRO A 95 -5.73 9.20 3.64
C PRO A 95 -6.90 9.26 4.63
N GLY A 96 -8.15 9.18 4.15
CA GLY A 96 -9.33 9.28 4.98
C GLY A 96 -9.42 10.65 5.65
N ILE A 97 -9.39 10.69 6.98
CA ILE A 97 -9.38 11.95 7.76
C ILE A 97 -7.96 12.43 8.10
N GLY A 98 -6.90 11.74 7.60
CA GLY A 98 -5.52 12.18 7.75
C GLY A 98 -4.74 11.61 8.94
N CYS A 99 -5.24 10.60 9.66
CA CYS A 99 -4.52 10.00 10.80
C CYS A 99 -3.12 9.51 10.41
N LEU A 100 -3.03 8.72 9.34
CA LEU A 100 -1.75 8.19 8.86
C LEU A 100 -0.94 9.28 8.17
N THR A 101 -1.59 10.16 7.40
CA THR A 101 -0.96 11.30 6.72
C THR A 101 -0.17 12.16 7.68
N ALA A 102 -0.77 12.51 8.84
CA ALA A 102 -0.13 13.33 9.87
C ALA A 102 1.14 12.66 10.43
N GLU A 103 1.11 11.34 10.64
CA GLU A 103 2.28 10.59 11.12
C GLU A 103 3.37 10.46 10.05
N LEU A 104 2.98 10.27 8.77
CA LEU A 104 3.89 10.27 7.64
C LEU A 104 4.56 11.65 7.46
N ALA A 105 3.79 12.73 7.56
CA ALA A 105 4.30 14.09 7.42
C ALA A 105 5.38 14.46 8.45
N LYS A 106 5.29 13.92 9.66
CA LYS A 106 6.29 14.12 10.72
C LYS A 106 7.62 13.42 10.44
N ARG A 107 7.65 12.41 9.54
CA ARG A 107 8.78 11.50 9.35
C ARG A 107 9.45 11.58 7.99
N TYR A 108 8.71 11.97 6.98
CA TYR A 108 9.19 11.92 5.60
C TYR A 108 9.29 13.33 4.99
N ARG A 109 10.16 13.46 4.01
CA ARG A 109 10.39 14.73 3.32
C ARG A 109 9.12 15.30 2.69
N ARG A 110 8.29 14.43 2.10
CA ARG A 110 7.03 14.81 1.44
C ARG A 110 6.01 13.69 1.52
N VAL A 111 4.75 14.05 1.62
CA VAL A 111 3.60 13.14 1.52
C VAL A 111 2.68 13.65 0.40
N VAL A 112 2.36 12.77 -0.53
CA VAL A 112 1.34 12.99 -1.57
C VAL A 112 0.19 12.04 -1.29
N ALA A 113 -0.94 12.58 -0.83
CA ALA A 113 -2.10 11.80 -0.43
C ALA A 113 -3.17 11.86 -1.52
N VAL A 114 -3.56 10.70 -2.06
CA VAL A 114 -4.58 10.57 -3.12
C VAL A 114 -5.87 10.06 -2.51
N GLU A 115 -6.93 10.90 -2.52
CA GLU A 115 -8.24 10.59 -1.95
C GLU A 115 -9.32 10.61 -3.04
N ILE A 116 -10.09 9.52 -3.11
CA ILE A 116 -11.19 9.38 -4.08
C ILE A 116 -12.47 10.07 -3.60
N ASP A 117 -12.71 10.08 -2.29
CA ASP A 117 -13.91 10.69 -1.71
C ASP A 117 -13.76 12.21 -1.62
N ARG A 118 -14.40 12.91 -2.58
CA ARG A 118 -14.42 14.38 -2.61
C ARG A 118 -14.96 15.00 -1.30
N GLY A 119 -15.84 14.29 -0.59
CA GLY A 119 -16.38 14.76 0.68
C GLY A 119 -15.33 14.88 1.77
N LEU A 120 -14.26 14.06 1.72
CA LEU A 120 -13.17 14.11 2.71
C LEU A 120 -12.14 15.22 2.45
N ILE A 121 -12.13 15.85 1.27
CA ILE A 121 -11.14 16.90 0.95
C ILE A 121 -11.19 18.07 1.94
N PRO A 122 -12.36 18.64 2.29
CA PRO A 122 -12.42 19.72 3.29
C PRO A 122 -11.93 19.26 4.70
N VAL A 123 -12.15 18.00 5.05
CA VAL A 123 -11.63 17.43 6.30
C VAL A 123 -10.11 17.36 6.26
N LEU A 124 -9.53 16.87 5.16
CA LEU A 124 -8.09 16.80 4.98
C LEU A 124 -7.43 18.19 4.95
N GLU A 125 -8.03 19.17 4.30
CA GLU A 125 -7.56 20.56 4.36
C GLU A 125 -7.49 21.08 5.80
N LYS A 126 -8.46 20.72 6.62
CA LYS A 126 -8.52 21.08 8.03
C LYS A 126 -7.51 20.31 8.87
N THR A 127 -7.37 19.00 8.69
CA THR A 127 -6.57 18.12 9.56
C THR A 127 -5.09 18.10 9.20
N VAL A 128 -4.76 18.05 7.91
CA VAL A 128 -3.37 17.92 7.43
C VAL A 128 -2.92 19.04 6.52
N GLY A 129 -3.79 19.97 6.13
CA GLY A 129 -3.44 21.11 5.27
C GLY A 129 -2.50 22.15 5.91
N LEU A 130 -2.14 21.97 7.19
CA LEU A 130 -1.14 22.80 7.89
C LEU A 130 0.28 22.24 7.79
N TYR A 131 0.45 21.03 7.28
CA TYR A 131 1.78 20.47 7.01
C TYR A 131 2.27 20.95 5.65
N ASP A 132 3.35 21.72 5.60
CA ASP A 132 3.91 22.28 4.36
C ASP A 132 4.43 21.19 3.40
N ASN A 133 4.70 20.00 3.91
CA ASN A 133 5.19 18.85 3.16
C ASN A 133 4.09 17.88 2.72
N VAL A 134 2.80 18.23 2.91
CA VAL A 134 1.66 17.40 2.51
C VAL A 134 0.96 18.03 1.30
N THR A 135 0.70 17.21 0.30
CA THR A 135 -0.14 17.57 -0.86
C THR A 135 -1.29 16.57 -0.96
N VAL A 136 -2.53 17.06 -0.95
CA VAL A 136 -3.74 16.24 -1.12
C VAL A 136 -4.23 16.38 -2.56
N ILE A 137 -4.50 15.25 -3.21
CA ILE A 137 -5.01 15.15 -4.57
C ILE A 137 -6.34 14.42 -4.54
N ASN A 138 -7.42 15.06 -5.01
CA ASN A 138 -8.69 14.37 -5.19
C ASN A 138 -8.70 13.62 -6.52
N ALA A 139 -8.45 12.32 -6.49
CA ALA A 139 -8.39 11.46 -7.67
C ALA A 139 -8.65 9.99 -7.32
N ASP A 140 -9.00 9.22 -8.34
CA ASP A 140 -9.02 7.76 -8.29
C ASP A 140 -7.61 7.25 -8.62
N ILE A 141 -6.96 6.58 -7.66
CA ILE A 141 -5.60 6.05 -7.85
C ILE A 141 -5.52 5.08 -9.05
N MET A 142 -6.59 4.30 -9.30
CA MET A 142 -6.64 3.36 -10.41
C MET A 142 -6.70 4.03 -11.79
N LYS A 143 -6.99 5.33 -11.83
CA LYS A 143 -7.04 6.17 -13.05
C LYS A 143 -5.92 7.20 -13.10
N THR A 144 -5.11 7.28 -12.05
CA THR A 144 -4.02 8.25 -11.95
C THR A 144 -2.81 7.77 -12.74
N GLU A 145 -2.27 8.59 -13.62
CA GLU A 145 -1.02 8.30 -14.31
C GLU A 145 0.16 8.40 -13.34
N LEU A 146 0.61 7.25 -12.80
CA LEU A 146 1.64 7.19 -11.76
C LEU A 146 2.97 7.80 -12.20
N ARG A 147 3.37 7.64 -13.47
CA ARG A 147 4.61 8.25 -13.99
C ARG A 147 4.58 9.77 -13.87
N ARG A 148 3.46 10.39 -14.26
CA ARG A 148 3.26 11.83 -14.16
C ARG A 148 3.26 12.28 -12.70
N LEU A 149 2.53 11.60 -11.84
CA LEU A 149 2.51 11.89 -10.41
C LEU A 149 3.93 11.86 -9.83
N VAL A 150 4.73 10.85 -10.18
CA VAL A 150 6.12 10.75 -9.70
C VAL A 150 6.99 11.86 -10.28
N ALA A 151 6.85 12.20 -11.56
CA ALA A 151 7.59 13.31 -12.16
C ALA A 151 7.29 14.66 -11.48
N ASP A 152 6.02 14.88 -11.09
CA ASP A 152 5.59 16.13 -10.47
C ASP A 152 6.02 16.23 -8.98
N TYR A 153 6.00 15.13 -8.23
CA TYR A 153 6.14 15.14 -6.76
C TYR A 153 7.38 14.43 -6.21
N ALA A 154 8.01 13.58 -6.98
CA ALA A 154 9.24 12.85 -6.63
C ALA A 154 10.21 12.78 -7.82
N PRO A 155 10.68 13.93 -8.37
CA PRO A 155 11.50 13.97 -9.59
C PRO A 155 12.86 13.27 -9.42
N ASP A 156 13.31 13.07 -8.18
CA ASP A 156 14.50 12.28 -7.84
C ASP A 156 14.26 10.75 -7.88
N GLY A 157 13.03 10.32 -8.15
CA GLY A 157 12.63 8.92 -8.18
C GLY A 157 12.58 8.24 -6.80
N LYS A 158 12.81 8.97 -5.72
CA LYS A 158 12.77 8.44 -4.35
C LYS A 158 11.36 8.49 -3.80
N ILE A 159 10.62 7.41 -4.01
CA ILE A 159 9.22 7.30 -3.62
C ILE A 159 8.91 5.90 -3.08
N SER A 160 8.10 5.84 -2.02
CA SER A 160 7.48 4.63 -1.49
C SER A 160 5.99 4.83 -1.31
N VAL A 161 5.24 3.73 -1.21
CA VAL A 161 3.79 3.77 -1.02
C VAL A 161 3.43 3.37 0.39
N CYS A 162 2.47 4.08 0.97
CA CYS A 162 1.85 3.73 2.23
C CYS A 162 0.33 3.83 2.11
N ALA A 163 -0.42 2.84 2.64
CA ALA A 163 -1.87 2.90 2.53
C ALA A 163 -2.60 2.05 3.59
N ASN A 164 -3.73 2.57 4.06
CA ASN A 164 -4.77 1.80 4.71
C ASN A 164 -5.85 1.48 3.66
N LEU A 165 -5.68 0.38 2.90
CA LEU A 165 -6.50 0.11 1.73
C LEU A 165 -7.89 -0.42 2.07
N PRO A 166 -8.93 0.04 1.35
CA PRO A 166 -10.24 -0.62 1.37
C PRO A 166 -10.11 -2.08 0.94
N TYR A 167 -10.73 -2.99 1.71
CA TYR A 167 -10.50 -4.43 1.56
C TYR A 167 -10.91 -5.00 0.20
N TYR A 168 -11.95 -4.42 -0.43
CA TYR A 168 -12.48 -4.91 -1.71
C TYR A 168 -11.59 -4.60 -2.91
N ILE A 169 -10.66 -3.63 -2.79
CA ILE A 169 -9.81 -3.18 -3.90
C ILE A 169 -8.31 -3.36 -3.66
N THR A 170 -7.94 -3.99 -2.54
CA THR A 170 -6.53 -4.19 -2.16
C THR A 170 -5.69 -4.85 -3.26
N THR A 171 -6.13 -6.01 -3.79
CA THR A 171 -5.39 -6.74 -4.82
C THR A 171 -5.26 -5.94 -6.13
N PRO A 172 -6.32 -5.34 -6.69
CA PRO A 172 -6.21 -4.46 -7.85
C PRO A 172 -5.20 -3.32 -7.66
N ILE A 173 -5.24 -2.62 -6.52
CA ILE A 173 -4.30 -1.51 -6.26
C ILE A 173 -2.87 -2.02 -6.19
N LEU A 174 -2.61 -3.10 -5.45
CA LEU A 174 -1.26 -3.68 -5.36
C LEU A 174 -0.71 -4.05 -6.73
N MET A 175 -1.49 -4.74 -7.56
CA MET A 175 -1.07 -5.11 -8.91
C MET A 175 -0.87 -3.88 -9.80
N TYR A 176 -1.75 -2.88 -9.73
CA TYR A 176 -1.60 -1.62 -10.46
C TYR A 176 -0.28 -0.90 -10.14
N LEU A 177 0.09 -0.83 -8.85
CA LEU A 177 1.35 -0.24 -8.42
C LEU A 177 2.56 -1.04 -8.93
N LEU A 178 2.54 -2.36 -8.76
CA LEU A 178 3.65 -3.26 -9.10
C LEU A 178 3.86 -3.44 -10.61
N GLU A 179 2.76 -3.41 -11.40
CA GLU A 179 2.82 -3.52 -12.86
C GLU A 179 3.14 -2.18 -13.53
N SER A 180 3.08 -1.08 -12.78
CA SER A 180 3.46 0.24 -13.29
C SER A 180 4.96 0.28 -13.61
N ASP A 181 5.35 1.17 -14.51
CA ASP A 181 6.77 1.41 -14.81
C ASP A 181 7.47 2.31 -13.76
N VAL A 182 6.78 2.62 -12.64
CA VAL A 182 7.34 3.38 -11.52
C VAL A 182 8.07 2.43 -10.58
N ARG A 183 9.29 2.79 -10.21
CA ARG A 183 10.09 2.05 -9.23
C ARG A 183 9.87 2.63 -7.85
N PHE A 184 8.98 2.02 -7.09
CA PHE A 184 8.83 2.30 -5.67
C PHE A 184 9.96 1.63 -4.87
N GLY A 185 10.39 2.26 -3.76
CA GLY A 185 11.33 1.64 -2.83
C GLY A 185 10.66 0.53 -2.02
N SER A 186 9.46 0.82 -1.52
CA SER A 186 8.61 -0.14 -0.80
C SER A 186 7.13 0.18 -0.99
N VAL A 187 6.28 -0.83 -0.76
CA VAL A 187 4.81 -0.69 -0.70
C VAL A 187 4.35 -1.26 0.64
N THR A 188 3.95 -0.39 1.55
CA THR A 188 3.47 -0.77 2.89
C THR A 188 1.97 -0.55 2.97
N VAL A 189 1.23 -1.62 3.22
CA VAL A 189 -0.23 -1.58 3.21
C VAL A 189 -0.83 -2.30 4.41
N MET A 190 -1.90 -1.72 4.93
CA MET A 190 -2.77 -2.41 5.87
C MET A 190 -3.90 -3.10 5.09
N VAL A 191 -4.06 -4.39 5.34
CA VAL A 191 -5.00 -5.27 4.63
C VAL A 191 -5.70 -6.21 5.61
N GLN A 192 -6.76 -6.89 5.19
CA GLN A 192 -7.37 -7.95 6.00
C GLN A 192 -6.33 -9.03 6.33
N LYS A 193 -6.45 -9.63 7.53
CA LYS A 193 -5.55 -10.70 7.99
C LYS A 193 -5.42 -11.82 6.97
N GLU A 194 -6.52 -12.29 6.38
CA GLU A 194 -6.51 -13.33 5.35
C GLU A 194 -5.68 -12.93 4.11
N VAL A 195 -5.80 -11.66 3.69
CA VAL A 195 -5.00 -11.15 2.56
C VAL A 195 -3.53 -11.11 2.94
N ALA A 196 -3.18 -10.68 4.15
CA ALA A 196 -1.80 -10.68 4.63
C ALA A 196 -1.24 -12.11 4.71
N ASP A 197 -2.03 -13.08 5.21
CA ASP A 197 -1.67 -14.50 5.24
C ASP A 197 -1.36 -15.02 3.83
N ARG A 198 -2.20 -14.67 2.87
CA ARG A 198 -2.01 -15.02 1.45
C ARG A 198 -0.76 -14.39 0.86
N LEU A 199 -0.53 -13.08 1.10
CA LEU A 199 0.62 -12.35 0.55
C LEU A 199 1.97 -12.88 1.06
N THR A 200 2.00 -13.42 2.30
CA THR A 200 3.22 -13.93 2.95
C THR A 200 3.31 -15.46 2.90
N ALA A 201 2.43 -16.13 2.18
CA ALA A 201 2.36 -17.59 2.12
C ALA A 201 3.55 -18.19 1.35
N ALA A 202 4.05 -19.32 1.83
CA ALA A 202 5.09 -20.09 1.14
C ALA A 202 4.49 -21.01 0.07
N PRO A 203 5.22 -21.35 -1.01
CA PRO A 203 4.81 -22.35 -1.98
C PRO A 203 4.42 -23.65 -1.30
N GLY A 204 3.31 -24.26 -1.74
CA GLY A 204 2.78 -25.50 -1.19
C GLY A 204 1.89 -25.34 0.03
N SER A 205 1.76 -24.15 0.63
CA SER A 205 0.79 -23.89 1.68
C SER A 205 -0.62 -23.64 1.12
N SER A 206 -1.65 -23.77 1.97
CA SER A 206 -3.06 -23.56 1.59
C SER A 206 -3.34 -22.14 1.07
N ASP A 207 -2.66 -21.16 1.66
CA ASP A 207 -2.88 -19.72 1.38
C ASP A 207 -2.07 -19.23 0.18
N TYR A 208 -1.10 -20.01 -0.30
CA TYR A 208 -0.30 -19.65 -1.46
C TYR A 208 -1.18 -19.53 -2.72
N GLY A 209 -1.07 -18.39 -3.39
CA GLY A 209 -1.94 -18.04 -4.52
C GLY A 209 -1.23 -17.29 -5.64
N ALA A 210 -1.99 -16.99 -6.71
CA ALA A 210 -1.48 -16.27 -7.87
C ALA A 210 -0.82 -14.94 -7.50
N ILE A 211 -1.44 -14.20 -6.57
CA ILE A 211 -0.91 -12.90 -6.13
C ILE A 211 0.43 -13.05 -5.43
N THR A 212 0.60 -14.08 -4.60
CA THR A 212 1.86 -14.35 -3.88
C THR A 212 2.99 -14.64 -4.86
N ALA A 213 2.72 -15.55 -5.83
CA ALA A 213 3.67 -15.89 -6.88
C ALA A 213 4.01 -14.67 -7.79
N ALA A 214 3.00 -13.84 -8.10
CA ALA A 214 3.19 -12.66 -8.93
C ALA A 214 4.01 -11.57 -8.20
N ILE A 215 3.71 -11.29 -6.93
CA ILE A 215 4.44 -10.29 -6.13
C ILE A 215 5.90 -10.70 -5.94
N GLY A 216 6.20 -12.00 -5.79
CA GLY A 216 7.56 -12.50 -5.69
C GLY A 216 8.47 -12.13 -6.86
N TYR A 217 7.91 -11.77 -8.02
CA TYR A 217 8.66 -11.23 -9.16
C TYR A 217 9.14 -9.80 -8.89
N TYR A 218 8.37 -8.99 -8.17
CA TYR A 218 8.64 -7.58 -7.93
C TYR A 218 9.40 -7.30 -6.64
N GLY A 219 9.23 -8.15 -5.62
CA GLY A 219 9.82 -7.90 -4.32
C GLY A 219 9.61 -9.02 -3.32
N THR A 220 10.10 -8.80 -2.10
CA THR A 220 9.86 -9.66 -0.94
C THR A 220 8.76 -9.08 -0.06
N VAL A 221 7.89 -9.96 0.46
CA VAL A 221 6.79 -9.56 1.34
C VAL A 221 7.09 -9.99 2.77
N ARG A 222 6.90 -9.06 3.72
CA ARG A 222 6.97 -9.38 5.14
C ARG A 222 5.77 -8.80 5.89
N ARG A 223 5.24 -9.55 6.84
CA ARG A 223 4.26 -9.04 7.78
C ARG A 223 4.98 -8.22 8.83
N LEU A 224 4.51 -7.01 9.09
CA LEU A 224 5.05 -6.14 10.13
C LEU A 224 4.38 -6.41 11.47
N PHE A 225 3.04 -6.27 11.54
CA PHE A 225 2.27 -6.54 12.75
C PHE A 225 0.77 -6.77 12.44
N ARG A 226 0.05 -7.30 13.44
CA ARG A 226 -1.41 -7.49 13.42
C ARG A 226 -2.11 -6.24 13.97
N VAL A 227 -3.27 -5.91 13.41
CA VAL A 227 -4.13 -4.81 13.84
C VAL A 227 -5.50 -5.37 14.20
N PRO A 228 -5.90 -5.35 15.49
CA PRO A 228 -7.22 -5.83 15.91
C PRO A 228 -8.35 -5.01 15.29
N ALA A 229 -9.49 -5.65 15.01
CA ALA A 229 -10.69 -4.98 14.50
C ALA A 229 -11.19 -3.86 15.42
N SER A 230 -10.96 -3.98 16.75
CA SER A 230 -11.29 -2.95 17.75
C SER A 230 -10.52 -1.63 17.59
N SER A 231 -9.43 -1.64 16.79
CA SER A 231 -8.63 -0.43 16.48
C SER A 231 -9.30 0.47 15.45
N PHE A 232 -10.51 0.16 15.00
CA PHE A 232 -11.22 0.91 13.97
C PHE A 232 -12.60 1.38 14.40
N VAL A 233 -13.08 2.42 13.71
CA VAL A 233 -14.47 2.90 13.76
C VAL A 233 -14.93 3.20 12.31
N PRO A 234 -16.04 2.58 11.86
CA PRO A 234 -16.67 1.39 12.41
C PRO A 234 -15.72 0.20 12.46
N ALA A 235 -15.89 -0.72 13.40
CA ALA A 235 -15.04 -1.91 13.49
C ALA A 235 -15.33 -2.85 12.32
N PRO A 236 -14.31 -3.34 11.58
CA PRO A 236 -14.47 -4.36 10.55
C PRO A 236 -14.81 -5.72 11.19
N LYS A 237 -15.30 -6.67 10.37
CA LYS A 237 -15.67 -8.02 10.84
C LYS A 237 -14.46 -8.89 11.19
N VAL A 238 -13.29 -8.56 10.67
CA VAL A 238 -12.05 -9.34 10.79
C VAL A 238 -10.89 -8.42 11.13
N ASP A 239 -9.86 -8.98 11.77
CA ASP A 239 -8.62 -8.26 12.00
C ASP A 239 -7.90 -7.92 10.71
N SER A 240 -7.05 -6.93 10.81
CA SER A 240 -6.12 -6.52 9.77
C SER A 240 -4.68 -6.91 10.12
N ALA A 241 -3.80 -6.77 9.15
CA ALA A 241 -2.37 -6.80 9.37
C ALA A 241 -1.70 -5.79 8.44
N VAL A 242 -0.58 -5.26 8.88
CA VAL A 242 0.29 -4.44 8.06
C VAL A 242 1.33 -5.33 7.42
N VAL A 243 1.46 -5.23 6.09
CA VAL A 243 2.48 -5.91 5.29
C VAL A 243 3.31 -4.89 4.54
N ARG A 244 4.58 -5.20 4.34
CA ARG A 244 5.48 -4.39 3.51
C ARG A 244 6.05 -5.28 2.42
N ILE A 245 6.04 -4.76 1.20
CA ILE A 245 6.69 -5.31 0.03
C ILE A 245 7.94 -4.46 -0.19
N ASP A 246 9.10 -5.05 0.02
CA ASP A 246 10.39 -4.43 -0.32
C ASP A 246 10.68 -4.71 -1.79
N ILE A 247 10.60 -3.68 -2.63
CA ILE A 247 10.71 -3.82 -4.09
C ILE A 247 12.16 -4.03 -4.48
N TYR A 248 12.43 -4.99 -5.36
CA TYR A 248 13.76 -5.24 -5.89
C TYR A 248 14.25 -4.06 -6.73
N ARG A 249 15.47 -3.62 -6.50
CA ARG A 249 16.14 -2.61 -7.34
C ARG A 249 16.30 -3.12 -8.77
N GLU A 250 16.62 -4.41 -8.91
CA GLU A 250 16.59 -5.14 -10.17
C GLU A 250 15.76 -6.42 -9.99
N PRO A 251 15.02 -6.86 -11.04
CA PRO A 251 14.25 -8.09 -10.94
C PRO A 251 15.12 -9.27 -10.54
N ALA A 252 14.76 -10.00 -9.49
CA ALA A 252 15.45 -11.21 -9.06
C ALA A 252 15.31 -12.34 -10.12
N TYR A 253 14.25 -12.28 -10.92
CA TYR A 253 13.95 -13.22 -11.97
C TYR A 253 13.81 -12.45 -13.29
N LYS A 254 14.43 -12.95 -14.37
CA LYS A 254 14.43 -12.30 -15.68
C LYS A 254 13.92 -13.29 -16.75
N PRO A 255 12.63 -13.71 -16.70
CA PRO A 255 12.08 -14.61 -17.71
C PRO A 255 12.17 -13.98 -19.07
N LYS A 256 12.61 -14.75 -20.09
CA LYS A 256 12.74 -14.30 -21.50
C LYS A 256 11.42 -13.82 -22.09
N ASP A 257 10.30 -14.41 -21.65
CA ASP A 257 8.95 -13.98 -22.00
C ASP A 257 8.16 -13.69 -20.69
N ARG A 258 8.13 -12.42 -20.28
CA ARG A 258 7.38 -11.97 -19.12
C ARG A 258 5.88 -12.24 -19.22
N LYS A 259 5.32 -12.18 -20.44
CA LYS A 259 3.88 -12.45 -20.66
C LYS A 259 3.57 -13.92 -20.42
N LEU A 260 4.43 -14.80 -20.93
CA LEU A 260 4.31 -16.24 -20.69
C LEU A 260 4.42 -16.55 -19.18
N PHE A 261 5.41 -15.99 -18.49
CA PHE A 261 5.61 -16.17 -17.07
C PHE A 261 4.32 -15.87 -16.27
N PHE A 262 3.72 -14.68 -16.43
CA PHE A 262 2.48 -14.34 -15.73
C PHE A 262 1.29 -15.18 -16.20
N SER A 263 1.25 -15.59 -17.46
CA SER A 263 0.21 -16.50 -17.99
C SER A 263 0.29 -17.88 -17.36
N LEU A 264 1.49 -18.39 -17.09
CA LEU A 264 1.69 -19.66 -16.37
C LEU A 264 1.19 -19.59 -14.93
N ILE A 265 1.53 -18.51 -14.20
CA ILE A 265 1.00 -18.29 -12.85
C ILE A 265 -0.53 -18.25 -12.88
N ARG A 266 -1.12 -17.46 -13.79
CA ARG A 266 -2.57 -17.38 -13.92
C ARG A 266 -3.21 -18.73 -14.21
N ALA A 267 -2.70 -19.48 -15.19
CA ALA A 267 -3.19 -20.81 -15.55
C ALA A 267 -3.16 -21.77 -14.34
N ALA A 268 -2.05 -21.77 -13.60
CA ALA A 268 -1.83 -22.62 -12.43
C ALA A 268 -2.91 -22.44 -11.36
N PHE A 269 -3.25 -21.18 -11.04
CA PHE A 269 -4.16 -20.84 -9.94
C PHE A 269 -5.64 -20.76 -10.35
N GLU A 270 -5.95 -20.48 -11.61
CA GLU A 270 -7.32 -20.60 -12.12
C GLU A 270 -7.80 -22.07 -12.16
N MET A 271 -6.86 -22.99 -12.33
CA MET A 271 -7.14 -24.44 -12.35
C MET A 271 -6.45 -25.19 -11.21
N ARG A 272 -6.45 -24.64 -10.00
CA ARG A 272 -5.68 -25.08 -8.82
C ARG A 272 -5.77 -26.59 -8.54
N ARG A 273 -6.93 -27.24 -8.80
CA ARG A 273 -7.13 -28.68 -8.57
C ARG A 273 -6.56 -29.60 -9.66
N LYS A 274 -6.10 -29.04 -10.79
CA LYS A 274 -5.49 -29.79 -11.89
C LYS A 274 -3.98 -29.84 -11.75
N THR A 275 -3.34 -30.80 -12.42
CA THR A 275 -1.87 -30.76 -12.60
C THR A 275 -1.50 -29.52 -13.40
N LEU A 276 -0.29 -29.01 -13.21
CA LEU A 276 0.16 -27.82 -13.93
C LEU A 276 0.16 -28.03 -15.45
N ALA A 277 0.56 -29.21 -15.92
CA ALA A 277 0.51 -29.55 -17.34
C ALA A 277 -0.90 -29.45 -17.93
N ASN A 278 -1.91 -29.98 -17.22
CA ASN A 278 -3.31 -29.86 -17.64
C ASN A 278 -3.82 -28.41 -17.60
N ALA A 279 -3.43 -27.64 -16.57
CA ALA A 279 -3.83 -26.25 -16.42
C ALA A 279 -3.24 -25.37 -17.54
N VAL A 280 -1.96 -25.53 -17.83
CA VAL A 280 -1.28 -24.79 -18.89
C VAL A 280 -1.84 -25.14 -20.26
N ASN A 281 -1.98 -26.44 -20.59
CA ASN A 281 -2.57 -26.83 -21.88
C ASN A 281 -3.96 -26.26 -22.11
N ALA A 282 -4.81 -26.24 -21.06
CA ALA A 282 -6.17 -25.70 -21.16
C ALA A 282 -6.22 -24.17 -21.35
N LYS A 283 -5.27 -23.43 -20.77
CA LYS A 283 -5.25 -21.94 -20.76
C LYS A 283 -4.30 -21.35 -21.77
N ILE A 284 -3.28 -22.10 -22.18
CA ILE A 284 -2.25 -21.69 -23.14
C ILE A 284 -2.09 -22.82 -24.18
N PRO A 285 -3.06 -22.99 -25.10
CA PRO A 285 -3.15 -24.18 -25.97
C PRO A 285 -1.94 -24.45 -26.88
N ARG A 286 -1.09 -23.44 -27.10
CA ARG A 286 0.17 -23.61 -27.85
C ARG A 286 1.16 -24.58 -27.20
N TYR A 287 0.99 -24.86 -25.88
CA TYR A 287 1.79 -25.85 -25.15
C TYR A 287 0.96 -27.08 -24.83
N SER A 288 1.29 -28.21 -25.47
CA SER A 288 0.62 -29.48 -25.18
C SER A 288 0.96 -29.96 -23.76
N LYS A 289 0.13 -30.85 -23.23
CA LYS A 289 0.34 -31.46 -21.92
C LYS A 289 1.71 -32.17 -21.84
N GLU A 290 2.09 -32.87 -22.92
CA GLU A 290 3.34 -33.61 -23.04
C GLU A 290 4.54 -32.66 -23.01
N CYS A 291 4.45 -31.53 -23.72
CA CYS A 291 5.46 -30.49 -23.74
C CYS A 291 5.69 -29.92 -22.33
N VAL A 292 4.61 -29.54 -21.62
CA VAL A 292 4.71 -29.00 -20.26
C VAL A 292 5.24 -30.05 -19.28
N SER A 293 4.79 -31.30 -19.39
CA SER A 293 5.30 -32.41 -18.55
C SER A 293 6.79 -32.65 -18.77
N ALA A 294 7.26 -32.64 -20.01
CA ALA A 294 8.68 -32.78 -20.33
C ALA A 294 9.51 -31.62 -19.76
N ALA A 295 9.01 -30.37 -19.86
CA ALA A 295 9.67 -29.20 -19.28
C ALA A 295 9.77 -29.29 -17.76
N LEU A 296 8.69 -29.74 -17.07
CA LEU A 296 8.68 -29.95 -15.62
C LEU A 296 9.71 -31.00 -15.19
N VAL A 297 9.78 -32.14 -15.88
CA VAL A 297 10.77 -33.20 -15.59
C VAL A 297 12.20 -32.68 -15.75
N ARG A 298 12.50 -31.88 -16.79
CA ARG A 298 13.83 -31.26 -16.96
C ARG A 298 14.20 -30.31 -15.83
N LEU A 299 13.20 -29.69 -15.20
CA LEU A 299 13.39 -28.83 -14.03
C LEU A 299 13.38 -29.58 -12.72
N GLY A 300 13.30 -30.92 -12.73
CA GLY A 300 13.32 -31.78 -11.54
C GLY A 300 11.99 -31.93 -10.83
N PHE A 301 10.87 -31.58 -11.47
CA PHE A 301 9.53 -31.73 -10.91
C PHE A 301 8.86 -33.03 -11.38
N ASP A 302 7.99 -33.57 -10.55
CA ASP A 302 7.04 -34.59 -10.95
C ASP A 302 6.09 -34.03 -12.04
N PRO A 303 5.84 -34.74 -13.16
CA PRO A 303 4.95 -34.27 -14.21
C PRO A 303 3.49 -34.06 -13.75
N SER A 304 3.10 -34.69 -12.61
CA SER A 304 1.79 -34.50 -11.99
C SER A 304 1.70 -33.33 -11.00
N VAL A 305 2.79 -32.55 -10.85
CA VAL A 305 2.85 -31.44 -9.90
C VAL A 305 1.74 -30.42 -10.17
N ARG A 306 1.19 -29.86 -9.07
CA ARG A 306 0.25 -28.73 -9.14
C ARG A 306 1.00 -27.41 -9.05
N GLY A 307 0.44 -26.38 -9.71
CA GLY A 307 1.07 -25.05 -9.74
C GLY A 307 1.32 -24.41 -8.37
N GLU A 308 0.50 -24.74 -7.37
CA GLU A 308 0.69 -24.26 -5.99
C GLU A 308 2.00 -24.71 -5.32
N ARG A 309 2.68 -25.70 -5.89
CA ARG A 309 3.99 -26.18 -5.42
C ARG A 309 5.18 -25.40 -5.99
N LEU A 310 4.96 -24.65 -7.04
CA LEU A 310 6.02 -23.91 -7.72
C LEU A 310 6.22 -22.54 -7.08
N SER A 311 7.48 -22.20 -6.82
CA SER A 311 7.88 -20.84 -6.43
C SER A 311 7.85 -19.88 -7.63
N THR A 312 8.03 -18.59 -7.38
CA THR A 312 8.21 -17.57 -8.44
C THR A 312 9.40 -17.90 -9.34
N ALA A 313 10.51 -18.38 -8.74
CA ALA A 313 11.69 -18.83 -9.48
C ALA A 313 11.37 -20.00 -10.43
N ASP A 314 10.62 -20.97 -9.94
CA ASP A 314 10.24 -22.17 -10.72
C ASP A 314 9.34 -21.80 -11.90
N PHE A 315 8.38 -20.87 -11.69
CA PHE A 315 7.57 -20.33 -12.80
C PHE A 315 8.44 -19.60 -13.85
N SER A 316 9.46 -18.85 -13.42
CA SER A 316 10.40 -18.18 -14.34
C SER A 316 11.19 -19.20 -15.16
N ASN A 317 11.75 -20.21 -14.49
CA ASN A 317 12.49 -21.28 -15.14
C ASN A 317 11.60 -22.09 -16.12
N LEU A 318 10.35 -22.36 -15.72
CA LEU A 318 9.39 -23.06 -16.58
C LEU A 318 9.03 -22.23 -17.82
N ALA A 319 8.86 -20.92 -17.69
CA ALA A 319 8.63 -20.04 -18.83
C ALA A 319 9.79 -20.11 -19.82
N ASP A 320 11.02 -20.05 -19.33
CA ASP A 320 12.23 -20.10 -20.19
C ASP A 320 12.44 -21.49 -20.83
N GLU A 321 12.10 -22.56 -20.11
CA GLU A 321 12.17 -23.91 -20.66
C GLU A 321 11.13 -24.10 -21.78
N LEU A 322 9.89 -23.62 -21.57
CA LEU A 322 8.81 -23.77 -22.55
C LEU A 322 9.06 -23.03 -23.87
N ILE A 323 9.78 -21.91 -23.84
CA ILE A 323 10.14 -21.18 -25.07
C ILE A 323 10.92 -22.08 -26.05
N LYS A 324 11.74 -23.02 -25.56
CA LYS A 324 12.53 -23.93 -26.40
C LYS A 324 11.68 -24.88 -27.26
N TYR A 325 10.40 -25.06 -26.89
CA TYR A 325 9.47 -25.90 -27.64
C TYR A 325 8.66 -25.14 -28.71
N ASN A 326 8.86 -23.84 -28.82
CA ASN A 326 8.21 -22.99 -29.82
C ASN A 326 9.16 -22.70 -31.02
N SER A 327 10.36 -23.31 -31.04
CA SER A 327 11.39 -23.15 -32.08
C SER A 327 11.18 -24.14 -33.20
#